data_c11b9e3f8518d8c9967ce27c4f25b855
#
_entry.id   c11b9e3f8518d8c9967ce27c4f25b855
#
_cell.length_a   1.000
_cell.length_b   1.000
_cell.length_c   1.000
_cell.angle_alpha   90.00
_cell.angle_beta   90.00
_cell.angle_gamma   90.00
#
_symmetry.space_group_name_H-M   'P 1'
#
loop_
_entity.id
_entity.type
_entity.pdbx_description
1 polymer ?
#
loop_
_entity_poly.entity_id
_entity_poly.type
_entity_poly.pdbx_seq_one_letter_code
_entity_poly.pdbx_strand_id
1 'polypeptide(L)'
;MQKLLLWILALVFCLGTQAQRKISMYAVGFYNQENLFDTCHDAGKNDYDFTPNGSYRWNGMKYTHKLRNMARALADMGIDKLPGVGCAAIGMAEVENDRVLADLVSQEPLSKRGYRYVHVEGPDKRGIDCALLYNPQLFRVNGVKLHPYVQSLAKDSAFKTRGFLTVDGEMAGERLTIIVCHWPSRFSTSFYREQGGRQVRALKDSLMKADPKLKVLVMGDMNDDPTDKSMTEALGCKADIDQVKDGEMYNPWYNILAK
;
A
#
# COMPACT_ATOMS: atom_id res chain seq x y z
N MET A 1 55.66 -23.68 23.11
CA MET A 1 55.56 -22.79 21.91
C MET A 1 54.44 -23.19 20.98
N GLN A 2 54.24 -24.45 20.58
CA GLN A 2 53.17 -24.88 19.68
C GLN A 2 51.72 -24.56 20.19
N LYS A 3 51.49 -24.75 21.50
CA LYS A 3 50.14 -24.46 22.07
C LYS A 3 49.80 -22.93 22.06
N LEU A 4 50.81 -22.07 22.23
CA LEU A 4 50.64 -20.62 22.19
C LEU A 4 50.31 -20.14 20.76
N LEU A 5 50.93 -20.75 19.76
CA LEU A 5 50.71 -20.44 18.33
C LEU A 5 49.24 -20.82 17.90
N LEU A 6 48.75 -21.96 18.41
CA LEU A 6 47.35 -22.39 18.15
C LEU A 6 46.31 -21.44 18.75
N TRP A 7 46.56 -20.86 19.93
CA TRP A 7 45.67 -19.90 20.55
C TRP A 7 45.69 -18.54 19.82
N ILE A 8 46.83 -18.10 19.31
CA ILE A 8 46.93 -16.88 18.50
C ILE A 8 46.21 -17.07 17.15
N LEU A 9 46.35 -18.24 16.49
CA LEU A 9 45.61 -18.55 15.26
C LEU A 9 44.08 -18.54 15.49
N ALA A 10 43.60 -19.12 16.60
CA ALA A 10 42.18 -19.14 16.94
C ALA A 10 41.63 -17.73 17.23
N LEU A 11 42.41 -16.85 17.88
CA LEU A 11 42.01 -15.46 18.14
C LEU A 11 41.93 -14.66 16.85
N VAL A 12 42.85 -14.86 15.90
CA VAL A 12 42.84 -14.14 14.60
C VAL A 12 41.64 -14.60 13.76
N PHE A 13 41.22 -15.87 13.84
CA PHE A 13 40.01 -16.32 13.15
C PHE A 13 38.71 -15.76 13.76
N CYS A 14 38.68 -15.48 15.06
CA CYS A 14 37.50 -14.84 15.72
C CYS A 14 37.34 -13.32 15.41
N LEU A 15 38.41 -12.64 14.98
CA LEU A 15 38.36 -11.21 14.67
C LEU A 15 37.96 -10.92 13.21
N GLY A 16 37.79 -11.95 12.38
CA GLY A 16 37.55 -11.82 10.94
C GLY A 16 36.10 -11.87 10.48
N THR A 17 35.13 -12.16 11.34
CA THR A 17 33.71 -12.18 10.95
C THR A 17 33.06 -10.84 11.23
N GLN A 18 33.49 -9.79 10.56
CA GLN A 18 32.59 -8.67 10.32
C GLN A 18 31.48 -9.22 9.42
N ALA A 19 30.30 -9.44 10.01
CA ALA A 19 29.12 -9.77 9.23
C ALA A 19 28.89 -8.63 8.23
N GLN A 20 29.23 -8.88 6.99
CA GLN A 20 29.03 -7.94 5.89
C GLN A 20 27.53 -7.65 5.85
N ARG A 21 27.11 -6.45 6.21
CA ARG A 21 25.70 -6.04 6.16
C ARG A 21 25.25 -6.21 4.71
N LYS A 22 24.49 -7.25 4.45
CA LYS A 22 23.90 -7.47 3.13
C LYS A 22 22.80 -6.44 2.95
N ILE A 23 23.04 -5.44 2.11
CA ILE A 23 22.01 -4.48 1.71
C ILE A 23 21.15 -5.16 0.65
N SER A 24 19.85 -5.26 0.92
CA SER A 24 18.87 -5.74 -0.04
C SER A 24 17.95 -4.59 -0.44
N MET A 25 17.68 -4.46 -1.74
CA MET A 25 16.77 -3.46 -2.28
C MET A 25 15.44 -4.11 -2.63
N TYR A 26 14.34 -3.48 -2.24
CA TYR A 26 12.98 -3.89 -2.56
C TYR A 26 12.22 -2.70 -3.15
N ALA A 27 11.41 -2.96 -4.15
CA ALA A 27 10.47 -1.97 -4.67
C ALA A 27 9.10 -2.18 -4.01
N VAL A 28 8.45 -1.08 -3.68
CA VAL A 28 7.04 -1.03 -3.31
C VAL A 28 6.36 0.02 -4.16
N GLY A 29 5.10 -0.18 -4.50
CA GLY A 29 4.37 0.72 -5.38
C GLY A 29 2.96 0.96 -4.91
N PHE A 30 2.33 1.95 -5.53
CA PHE A 30 0.89 2.19 -5.42
C PHE A 30 0.33 2.53 -6.79
N TYR A 31 -0.87 2.01 -7.10
CA TYR A 31 -1.55 2.31 -8.35
C TYR A 31 -3.07 2.32 -8.15
N ASN A 32 -3.71 3.47 -8.41
CA ASN A 32 -5.16 3.56 -8.46
C ASN A 32 -5.66 2.85 -9.73
N GLN A 33 -6.59 1.89 -9.57
CA GLN A 33 -7.11 1.07 -10.67
C GLN A 33 -8.18 1.79 -11.51
N GLU A 34 -8.55 3.03 -11.15
CA GLU A 34 -9.54 3.84 -11.86
C GLU A 34 -10.86 3.07 -12.09
N ASN A 35 -11.49 2.65 -11.01
CA ASN A 35 -12.76 1.90 -11.01
C ASN A 35 -12.62 0.52 -11.69
N LEU A 36 -11.86 -0.39 -11.07
CA LEU A 36 -11.80 -1.78 -11.51
C LEU A 36 -13.03 -2.53 -11.00
N PHE A 37 -14.10 -2.49 -11.80
CA PHE A 37 -15.34 -3.22 -11.58
C PHE A 37 -15.42 -4.44 -12.49
N ASP A 38 -16.14 -5.48 -12.04
CA ASP A 38 -16.61 -6.54 -12.92
C ASP A 38 -17.82 -6.05 -13.75
N THR A 39 -18.65 -6.94 -14.25
CA THR A 39 -19.81 -6.56 -15.08
C THR A 39 -21.14 -6.80 -14.39
N CYS A 40 -21.11 -7.16 -13.11
CA CYS A 40 -22.30 -7.50 -12.33
C CYS A 40 -22.58 -6.40 -11.31
N HIS A 41 -23.84 -6.19 -10.99
CA HIS A 41 -24.24 -5.31 -9.91
C HIS A 41 -24.15 -6.03 -8.56
N ASP A 42 -23.49 -5.43 -7.59
CA ASP A 42 -23.41 -5.92 -6.23
C ASP A 42 -24.56 -5.35 -5.36
N ALA A 43 -25.24 -6.23 -4.65
CA ALA A 43 -26.39 -5.84 -3.84
C ALA A 43 -26.03 -4.76 -2.80
N GLY A 44 -26.77 -3.65 -2.82
CA GLY A 44 -26.56 -2.54 -1.88
C GLY A 44 -25.45 -1.57 -2.25
N LYS A 45 -24.80 -1.76 -3.38
CA LYS A 45 -23.79 -0.84 -3.93
C LYS A 45 -24.38 0.06 -5.02
N ASN A 46 -23.74 1.16 -5.29
CA ASN A 46 -24.11 2.12 -6.34
C ASN A 46 -23.15 2.00 -7.53
N ASP A 47 -23.11 0.83 -8.14
CA ASP A 47 -22.19 0.41 -9.20
C ASP A 47 -22.88 0.21 -10.56
N TYR A 48 -24.15 0.58 -10.68
CA TYR A 48 -24.99 0.38 -11.87
C TYR A 48 -24.36 0.89 -13.17
N ASP A 49 -23.55 1.95 -13.08
CA ASP A 49 -22.84 2.52 -14.23
C ASP A 49 -21.85 1.53 -14.85
N PHE A 50 -21.33 0.59 -14.04
CA PHE A 50 -20.35 -0.42 -14.44
C PHE A 50 -20.99 -1.77 -14.80
N THR A 51 -22.22 -1.75 -15.28
CA THR A 51 -22.89 -2.93 -15.83
C THR A 51 -23.04 -2.83 -17.36
N PRO A 52 -23.34 -3.93 -18.07
CA PRO A 52 -23.58 -3.90 -19.53
C PRO A 52 -24.69 -2.95 -19.96
N ASN A 53 -25.69 -2.72 -19.08
CA ASN A 53 -26.80 -1.82 -19.32
C ASN A 53 -26.61 -0.45 -18.65
N GLY A 54 -25.51 -0.24 -17.93
CA GLY A 54 -25.18 1.02 -17.26
C GLY A 54 -24.66 2.09 -18.23
N SER A 55 -24.41 3.30 -17.71
CA SER A 55 -23.99 4.47 -18.51
C SER A 55 -22.67 4.24 -19.24
N TYR A 56 -21.75 3.47 -18.66
CA TYR A 56 -20.48 3.11 -19.30
C TYR A 56 -20.59 1.92 -20.26
N ARG A 57 -21.76 1.25 -20.32
CA ARG A 57 -21.94 0.01 -21.10
C ARG A 57 -20.78 -0.96 -20.83
N TRP A 58 -20.54 -1.21 -19.54
CA TRP A 58 -19.40 -1.96 -19.07
C TRP A 58 -19.62 -3.45 -19.26
N ASN A 59 -19.04 -4.00 -20.32
CA ASN A 59 -19.23 -5.39 -20.73
C ASN A 59 -17.94 -6.21 -20.56
N GLY A 60 -18.04 -7.54 -20.74
CA GLY A 60 -16.92 -8.46 -20.57
C GLY A 60 -15.69 -8.15 -21.42
N MET A 61 -15.88 -7.57 -22.63
CA MET A 61 -14.75 -7.17 -23.49
C MET A 61 -13.97 -6.01 -22.86
N LYS A 62 -14.65 -4.97 -22.39
CA LYS A 62 -14.05 -3.83 -21.71
C LYS A 62 -13.34 -4.27 -20.42
N TYR A 63 -14.01 -5.11 -19.63
CA TYR A 63 -13.46 -5.66 -18.40
C TYR A 63 -12.17 -6.45 -18.66
N THR A 64 -12.20 -7.42 -19.56
CA THR A 64 -11.03 -8.24 -19.90
C THR A 64 -9.87 -7.39 -20.47
N HIS A 65 -10.19 -6.35 -21.27
CA HIS A 65 -9.19 -5.44 -21.78
C HIS A 65 -8.53 -4.63 -20.66
N LYS A 66 -9.33 -4.13 -19.71
CA LYS A 66 -8.83 -3.40 -18.55
C LYS A 66 -7.94 -4.29 -17.67
N LEU A 67 -8.39 -5.51 -17.33
CA LEU A 67 -7.59 -6.47 -16.55
C LEU A 67 -6.21 -6.70 -17.16
N ARG A 68 -6.14 -6.95 -18.46
CA ARG A 68 -4.86 -7.16 -19.16
C ARG A 68 -3.94 -5.93 -19.12
N ASN A 69 -4.50 -4.73 -19.27
CA ASN A 69 -3.71 -3.51 -19.23
C ASN A 69 -3.21 -3.22 -17.82
N MET A 70 -4.06 -3.38 -16.80
CA MET A 70 -3.68 -3.23 -15.39
C MET A 70 -2.61 -4.25 -15.00
N ALA A 71 -2.77 -5.51 -15.39
CA ALA A 71 -1.79 -6.55 -15.09
C ALA A 71 -0.40 -6.22 -15.67
N ARG A 72 -0.35 -5.69 -16.89
CA ARG A 72 0.93 -5.23 -17.48
C ARG A 72 1.51 -4.05 -16.71
N ALA A 73 0.70 -3.01 -16.47
CA ALA A 73 1.15 -1.83 -15.75
C ALA A 73 1.71 -2.18 -14.36
N LEU A 74 0.99 -3.02 -13.60
CA LEU A 74 1.42 -3.46 -12.28
C LEU A 74 2.70 -4.32 -12.34
N ALA A 75 2.82 -5.17 -13.34
CA ALA A 75 4.01 -6.00 -13.52
C ALA A 75 5.24 -5.18 -13.95
N ASP A 76 5.05 -4.08 -14.66
CA ASP A 76 6.14 -3.21 -15.11
C ASP A 76 6.64 -2.26 -14.01
N MET A 77 5.90 -2.12 -12.91
CA MET A 77 6.35 -1.31 -11.77
C MET A 77 7.63 -1.87 -11.15
N GLY A 78 8.64 -0.99 -11.03
CA GLY A 78 9.91 -1.29 -10.36
C GLY A 78 10.89 -2.16 -11.15
N ILE A 79 10.56 -2.60 -12.37
CA ILE A 79 11.45 -3.46 -13.18
C ILE A 79 12.66 -2.71 -13.74
N ASP A 80 12.61 -1.40 -13.85
CA ASP A 80 13.75 -0.55 -14.23
C ASP A 80 14.89 -0.61 -13.22
N LYS A 81 14.57 -0.78 -11.94
CA LYS A 81 15.53 -0.91 -10.83
C LYS A 81 15.77 -2.36 -10.42
N LEU A 82 14.76 -3.22 -10.56
CA LEU A 82 14.78 -4.62 -10.17
C LEU A 82 14.30 -5.51 -11.32
N PRO A 83 15.10 -5.66 -12.40
CA PRO A 83 14.73 -6.43 -13.58
C PRO A 83 14.33 -7.87 -13.22
N GLY A 84 13.20 -8.33 -13.75
CA GLY A 84 12.67 -9.67 -13.51
C GLY A 84 12.02 -9.88 -12.13
N VAL A 85 12.19 -8.95 -11.18
CA VAL A 85 11.66 -9.05 -9.81
C VAL A 85 10.39 -8.21 -9.69
N GLY A 86 10.47 -6.90 -10.00
CA GLY A 86 9.37 -5.95 -9.82
C GLY A 86 9.13 -5.59 -8.35
N CYS A 87 7.92 -5.13 -8.04
CA CYS A 87 7.56 -4.73 -6.68
C CYS A 87 7.32 -5.94 -5.77
N ALA A 88 7.79 -5.84 -4.52
CA ALA A 88 7.46 -6.80 -3.47
C ALA A 88 6.01 -6.67 -3.01
N ALA A 89 5.49 -5.43 -3.00
CA ALA A 89 4.11 -5.12 -2.67
C ALA A 89 3.63 -3.90 -3.46
N ILE A 90 2.36 -3.89 -3.87
CA ILE A 90 1.71 -2.79 -4.58
C ILE A 90 0.36 -2.53 -3.92
N GLY A 91 0.21 -1.36 -3.29
CA GLY A 91 -1.08 -0.88 -2.83
C GLY A 91 -1.98 -0.53 -4.02
N MET A 92 -3.25 -0.83 -3.89
CA MET A 92 -4.24 -0.53 -4.92
C MET A 92 -5.43 0.21 -4.31
N ALA A 93 -6.04 1.07 -5.09
CA ALA A 93 -7.32 1.70 -4.78
C ALA A 93 -8.30 1.49 -5.94
N GLU A 94 -9.58 1.70 -5.66
CA GLU A 94 -10.67 1.57 -6.63
C GLU A 94 -10.79 0.16 -7.22
N VAL A 95 -10.64 -0.85 -6.38
CA VAL A 95 -10.98 -2.24 -6.68
C VAL A 95 -12.34 -2.56 -6.08
N GLU A 96 -13.18 -3.29 -6.82
CA GLU A 96 -14.54 -3.58 -6.40
C GLU A 96 -14.59 -4.68 -5.34
N ASN A 97 -14.07 -5.85 -5.65
CA ASN A 97 -14.27 -7.05 -4.82
C ASN A 97 -13.16 -8.09 -5.03
N ASP A 98 -13.25 -9.21 -4.32
CA ASP A 98 -12.30 -10.33 -4.44
C ASP A 98 -12.27 -10.95 -5.84
N ARG A 99 -13.41 -10.94 -6.58
CA ARG A 99 -13.48 -11.51 -7.92
C ARG A 99 -12.58 -10.75 -8.88
N VAL A 100 -12.68 -9.41 -8.90
CA VAL A 100 -11.83 -8.60 -9.80
C VAL A 100 -10.35 -8.75 -9.47
N LEU A 101 -10.01 -8.95 -8.21
CA LEU A 101 -8.63 -9.18 -7.78
C LEU A 101 -8.11 -10.57 -8.18
N ALA A 102 -8.93 -11.61 -8.03
CA ALA A 102 -8.61 -12.96 -8.50
C ALA A 102 -8.41 -12.99 -10.02
N ASP A 103 -9.29 -12.34 -10.76
CA ASP A 103 -9.19 -12.21 -12.21
C ASP A 103 -7.94 -11.41 -12.61
N LEU A 104 -7.59 -10.35 -11.88
CA LEU A 104 -6.41 -9.54 -12.13
C LEU A 104 -5.11 -10.34 -11.95
N VAL A 105 -4.96 -11.06 -10.81
CA VAL A 105 -3.73 -11.83 -10.56
C VAL A 105 -3.61 -13.05 -11.47
N SER A 106 -4.70 -13.52 -12.06
CA SER A 106 -4.71 -14.59 -13.06
C SER A 106 -4.13 -14.16 -14.40
N GLN A 107 -4.11 -12.84 -14.70
CA GLN A 107 -3.58 -12.32 -15.96
C GLN A 107 -2.06 -12.45 -16.02
N GLU A 108 -1.54 -12.78 -17.20
CA GLU A 108 -0.12 -12.59 -17.48
C GLU A 108 0.20 -11.09 -17.59
N PRO A 109 1.34 -10.63 -17.05
CA PRO A 109 2.46 -11.36 -16.44
C PRO A 109 2.38 -11.54 -14.92
N LEU A 110 1.32 -11.12 -14.25
CA LEU A 110 1.19 -11.22 -12.78
C LEU A 110 1.18 -12.68 -12.31
N SER A 111 0.43 -13.54 -13.02
CA SER A 111 0.34 -14.97 -12.69
C SER A 111 1.71 -15.67 -12.78
N LYS A 112 2.53 -15.33 -13.77
CA LYS A 112 3.88 -15.89 -13.93
C LYS A 112 4.82 -15.51 -12.79
N ARG A 113 4.62 -14.36 -12.14
CA ARG A 113 5.39 -13.91 -10.99
C ARG A 113 4.82 -14.39 -9.66
N GLY A 114 3.69 -15.11 -9.68
CA GLY A 114 3.05 -15.66 -8.49
C GLY A 114 2.51 -14.62 -7.52
N TYR A 115 2.12 -13.44 -8.01
CA TYR A 115 1.48 -12.42 -7.18
C TYR A 115 0.22 -12.95 -6.51
N ARG A 116 0.02 -12.55 -5.27
CA ARG A 116 -1.19 -12.75 -4.47
C ARG A 116 -1.76 -11.41 -4.04
N TYR A 117 -2.95 -11.41 -3.51
CA TYR A 117 -3.58 -10.19 -2.99
C TYR A 117 -4.15 -10.40 -1.59
N VAL A 118 -4.39 -9.29 -0.91
CA VAL A 118 -5.24 -9.19 0.27
C VAL A 118 -6.22 -8.05 0.08
N HIS A 119 -7.45 -8.27 0.53
CA HIS A 119 -8.55 -7.33 0.44
C HIS A 119 -9.46 -7.51 1.66
N VAL A 120 -10.14 -6.46 2.06
CA VAL A 120 -11.22 -6.48 3.05
C VAL A 120 -12.31 -5.56 2.55
N GLU A 121 -13.50 -6.10 2.34
CA GLU A 121 -14.69 -5.36 1.91
C GLU A 121 -14.97 -4.19 2.86
N GLY A 122 -15.16 -3.01 2.30
CA GLY A 122 -15.38 -1.77 3.03
C GLY A 122 -16.81 -1.23 2.87
N PRO A 123 -17.12 -0.16 3.61
CA PRO A 123 -18.45 0.43 3.64
C PRO A 123 -18.70 1.46 2.53
N ASP A 124 -17.83 1.61 1.54
CA ASP A 124 -18.03 2.57 0.45
C ASP A 124 -19.30 2.25 -0.33
N LYS A 125 -20.10 3.28 -0.62
CA LYS A 125 -21.39 3.12 -1.30
C LYS A 125 -21.25 2.72 -2.77
N ARG A 126 -20.15 3.06 -3.42
CA ARG A 126 -19.88 2.64 -4.80
C ARG A 126 -19.40 1.20 -4.87
N GLY A 127 -18.96 0.62 -3.73
CA GLY A 127 -18.37 -0.71 -3.70
C GLY A 127 -16.92 -0.71 -4.18
N ILE A 128 -16.14 0.33 -3.87
CA ILE A 128 -14.71 0.36 -4.16
C ILE A 128 -13.89 0.37 -2.88
N ASP A 129 -12.80 -0.36 -2.88
CA ASP A 129 -11.95 -0.58 -1.74
C ASP A 129 -10.47 -0.37 -2.03
N CYS A 130 -9.66 -0.50 -0.97
CA CYS A 130 -8.22 -0.65 -1.06
C CYS A 130 -7.84 -2.12 -0.99
N ALA A 131 -6.79 -2.49 -1.71
CA ALA A 131 -6.20 -3.82 -1.67
C ALA A 131 -4.66 -3.74 -1.67
N LEU A 132 -3.99 -4.84 -1.38
CA LEU A 132 -2.55 -4.97 -1.56
C LEU A 132 -2.26 -6.20 -2.42
N LEU A 133 -1.59 -5.98 -3.53
CA LEU A 133 -0.96 -7.03 -4.33
C LEU A 133 0.44 -7.28 -3.77
N TYR A 134 0.89 -8.53 -3.65
CA TYR A 134 2.21 -8.83 -3.11
C TYR A 134 2.83 -10.09 -3.72
N ASN A 135 4.16 -10.10 -3.79
CA ASN A 135 4.93 -11.29 -4.13
C ASN A 135 5.29 -12.05 -2.84
N PRO A 136 4.75 -13.26 -2.60
CA PRO A 136 4.94 -14.00 -1.37
C PRO A 136 6.39 -14.45 -1.12
N GLN A 137 7.25 -14.43 -2.13
CA GLN A 137 8.67 -14.70 -1.99
C GLN A 137 9.45 -13.50 -1.41
N LEU A 138 8.90 -12.30 -1.50
CA LEU A 138 9.55 -11.05 -1.10
C LEU A 138 8.89 -10.39 0.11
N PHE A 139 7.59 -10.56 0.27
CA PHE A 139 6.81 -10.04 1.38
C PHE A 139 5.91 -11.13 1.96
N ARG A 140 6.13 -11.49 3.21
CA ARG A 140 5.31 -12.46 3.94
C ARG A 140 4.23 -11.73 4.72
N VAL A 141 2.97 -11.92 4.35
CA VAL A 141 1.83 -11.35 5.06
C VAL A 141 1.55 -12.15 6.33
N ASN A 142 1.44 -11.49 7.47
CA ASN A 142 1.15 -12.07 8.78
C ASN A 142 -0.24 -11.67 9.31
N GLY A 143 -0.77 -10.52 8.91
CA GLY A 143 -2.08 -10.04 9.33
C GLY A 143 -2.65 -8.98 8.40
N VAL A 144 -3.98 -8.93 8.32
CA VAL A 144 -4.72 -7.96 7.50
C VAL A 144 -5.86 -7.41 8.33
N LYS A 145 -6.06 -6.09 8.31
CA LYS A 145 -7.17 -5.44 9.00
C LYS A 145 -7.61 -4.18 8.27
N LEU A 146 -8.92 -4.00 8.15
CA LEU A 146 -9.51 -2.75 7.72
C LEU A 146 -9.87 -1.91 8.97
N HIS A 147 -9.35 -0.68 9.03
CA HIS A 147 -9.71 0.31 10.04
C HIS A 147 -10.73 1.26 9.44
N PRO A 148 -11.92 1.40 10.05
CA PRO A 148 -12.95 2.26 9.48
C PRO A 148 -12.53 3.74 9.53
N TYR A 149 -12.90 4.50 8.51
CA TYR A 149 -12.86 5.94 8.59
C TYR A 149 -13.96 6.43 9.55
N VAL A 150 -13.58 7.11 10.62
CA VAL A 150 -14.52 7.62 11.63
C VAL A 150 -14.88 9.06 11.32
N GLN A 151 -16.16 9.32 11.07
CA GLN A 151 -16.67 10.66 10.85
C GLN A 151 -16.90 11.39 12.20
N SER A 152 -16.26 12.55 12.36
CA SER A 152 -16.37 13.34 13.60
C SER A 152 -17.56 14.30 13.63
N LEU A 153 -18.15 14.63 12.47
CA LEU A 153 -19.28 15.55 12.39
C LEU A 153 -20.60 14.78 12.49
N ALA A 154 -21.39 15.05 13.53
CA ALA A 154 -22.68 14.38 13.74
C ALA A 154 -23.65 14.54 12.56
N LYS A 155 -23.67 15.71 11.88
CA LYS A 155 -24.49 15.96 10.70
C LYS A 155 -24.16 15.03 9.52
N ASP A 156 -22.96 14.48 9.49
CA ASP A 156 -22.47 13.63 8.41
C ASP A 156 -22.32 12.16 8.87
N SER A 157 -23.03 11.75 9.90
CA SER A 157 -22.95 10.39 10.46
C SER A 157 -23.25 9.29 9.43
N ALA A 158 -24.02 9.62 8.38
CA ALA A 158 -24.29 8.72 7.25
C ALA A 158 -23.18 8.66 6.19
N PHE A 159 -22.14 9.49 6.33
CA PHE A 159 -21.01 9.47 5.41
C PHE A 159 -20.21 8.19 5.59
N LYS A 160 -20.18 7.38 4.54
CA LYS A 160 -19.41 6.14 4.47
C LYS A 160 -18.37 6.29 3.37
N THR A 161 -17.14 5.91 3.67
CA THR A 161 -16.03 5.89 2.70
C THR A 161 -15.10 4.74 3.03
N ARG A 162 -14.13 4.51 2.15
CA ARG A 162 -13.09 3.52 2.34
C ARG A 162 -12.39 3.74 3.67
N GLY A 163 -12.06 2.65 4.33
CA GLY A 163 -11.22 2.68 5.52
C GLY A 163 -9.72 2.73 5.17
N PHE A 164 -8.90 2.37 6.14
CA PHE A 164 -7.46 2.24 6.01
C PHE A 164 -7.10 0.76 6.11
N LEU A 165 -6.61 0.18 5.04
CA LEU A 165 -6.21 -1.22 5.01
C LEU A 165 -4.79 -1.34 5.57
N THR A 166 -4.62 -2.05 6.70
CA THR A 166 -3.29 -2.40 7.21
C THR A 166 -2.95 -3.82 6.83
N VAL A 167 -1.74 -4.01 6.36
CA VAL A 167 -1.17 -5.32 6.04
C VAL A 167 0.15 -5.45 6.79
N ASP A 168 0.13 -6.26 7.84
CA ASP A 168 1.30 -6.57 8.63
C ASP A 168 2.08 -7.71 7.98
N GLY A 169 3.40 -7.60 7.96
CA GLY A 169 4.21 -8.63 7.35
C GLY A 169 5.70 -8.48 7.62
N GLU A 170 6.46 -9.24 6.88
CA GLU A 170 7.93 -9.22 6.92
C GLU A 170 8.50 -9.07 5.51
N MET A 171 9.48 -8.19 5.39
CA MET A 171 10.27 -7.96 4.20
C MET A 171 11.75 -7.91 4.60
N ALA A 172 12.58 -8.69 3.91
CA ALA A 172 14.01 -8.77 4.25
C ALA A 172 14.32 -9.17 5.71
N GLY A 173 13.44 -9.93 6.37
CA GLY A 173 13.58 -10.31 7.78
C GLY A 173 13.20 -9.20 8.77
N GLU A 174 12.68 -8.08 8.30
CA GLU A 174 12.22 -6.97 9.15
C GLU A 174 10.70 -6.85 9.13
N ARG A 175 10.12 -6.52 10.28
CA ARG A 175 8.67 -6.28 10.40
C ARG A 175 8.30 -4.96 9.73
N LEU A 176 7.24 -5.01 8.93
CA LEU A 176 6.70 -3.88 8.19
C LEU A 176 5.18 -3.92 8.21
N THR A 177 4.54 -2.82 8.54
CA THR A 177 3.11 -2.59 8.29
C THR A 177 2.95 -1.65 7.10
N ILE A 178 2.22 -2.10 6.08
CA ILE A 178 1.80 -1.25 4.97
C ILE A 178 0.37 -0.78 5.25
N ILE A 179 0.14 0.52 5.19
CA ILE A 179 -1.19 1.14 5.31
C ILE A 179 -1.57 1.65 3.93
N VAL A 180 -2.60 1.05 3.33
CA VAL A 180 -3.13 1.47 2.03
C VAL A 180 -4.36 2.33 2.24
N CYS A 181 -4.36 3.52 1.62
CA CYS A 181 -5.37 4.54 1.78
C CYS A 181 -6.02 4.92 0.44
N HIS A 182 -7.29 5.31 0.50
CA HIS A 182 -7.96 6.08 -0.54
C HIS A 182 -8.89 7.09 0.14
N TRP A 183 -8.40 8.32 0.27
CA TRP A 183 -9.13 9.36 1.01
C TRP A 183 -10.28 9.95 0.18
N PRO A 184 -11.22 10.66 0.84
CA PRO A 184 -12.31 11.36 0.15
C PRO A 184 -11.81 12.29 -0.94
N SER A 185 -12.48 12.26 -2.10
CA SER A 185 -12.06 13.06 -3.26
C SER A 185 -12.20 14.55 -3.01
N ARG A 186 -11.63 15.37 -3.91
CA ARG A 186 -11.73 16.84 -3.86
C ARG A 186 -13.14 17.39 -4.09
N PHE A 187 -14.13 16.54 -4.44
CA PHE A 187 -15.55 16.93 -4.35
C PHE A 187 -16.00 17.21 -2.92
N SER A 188 -15.35 16.56 -1.94
CA SER A 188 -15.52 16.87 -0.52
C SER A 188 -14.56 17.98 -0.11
N THR A 189 -14.89 18.70 0.97
CA THR A 189 -13.98 19.71 1.52
C THR A 189 -12.67 19.09 2.03
N SER A 190 -11.61 19.89 2.15
CA SER A 190 -10.30 19.44 2.68
C SER A 190 -10.40 18.86 4.09
N PHE A 191 -11.40 19.28 4.87
CA PHE A 191 -11.66 18.78 6.22
C PHE A 191 -11.68 17.25 6.29
N TYR A 192 -12.32 16.57 5.32
CA TYR A 192 -12.42 15.10 5.33
C TYR A 192 -11.06 14.43 5.06
N ARG A 193 -10.23 15.02 4.21
CA ARG A 193 -8.89 14.52 3.94
C ARG A 193 -7.93 14.79 5.10
N GLU A 194 -8.01 15.96 5.72
CA GLU A 194 -7.30 16.26 6.95
C GLU A 194 -7.70 15.30 8.09
N GLN A 195 -9.00 14.97 8.19
CA GLN A 195 -9.47 13.98 9.16
C GLN A 195 -8.90 12.58 8.85
N GLY A 196 -8.82 12.18 7.58
CA GLY A 196 -8.12 10.97 7.13
C GLY A 196 -6.67 10.97 7.56
N GLY A 197 -5.95 12.07 7.32
CA GLY A 197 -4.56 12.23 7.72
C GLY A 197 -4.34 12.07 9.24
N ARG A 198 -5.18 12.73 10.07
CA ARG A 198 -5.12 12.59 11.54
C ARG A 198 -5.37 11.15 11.99
N GLN A 199 -6.31 10.44 11.38
CA GLN A 199 -6.62 9.05 11.74
C GLN A 199 -5.50 8.10 11.34
N VAL A 200 -4.92 8.25 10.15
CA VAL A 200 -3.76 7.45 9.71
C VAL A 200 -2.54 7.73 10.59
N ARG A 201 -2.30 8.99 10.97
CA ARG A 201 -1.23 9.34 11.93
C ARG A 201 -1.44 8.65 13.28
N ALA A 202 -2.65 8.73 13.85
CA ALA A 202 -2.97 8.09 15.13
C ALA A 202 -2.82 6.57 15.06
N LEU A 203 -3.23 5.95 13.95
CA LEU A 203 -3.06 4.52 13.70
C LEU A 203 -1.58 4.15 13.65
N LYS A 204 -0.77 4.85 12.86
CA LYS A 204 0.68 4.67 12.79
C LYS A 204 1.34 4.83 14.16
N ASP A 205 1.01 5.89 14.89
CA ASP A 205 1.58 6.16 16.22
C ASP A 205 1.24 5.05 17.22
N SER A 206 0.01 4.50 17.16
CA SER A 206 -0.42 3.37 17.99
C SER A 206 0.36 2.09 17.67
N LEU A 207 0.57 1.80 16.37
CA LEU A 207 1.35 0.64 15.93
C LEU A 207 2.81 0.73 16.39
N MET A 208 3.45 1.88 16.19
CA MET A 208 4.84 2.10 16.58
C MET A 208 5.03 2.17 18.11
N LYS A 209 4.02 2.62 18.86
CA LYS A 209 4.03 2.54 20.32
C LYS A 209 3.99 1.09 20.83
N ALA A 210 3.24 0.23 20.14
CA ALA A 210 3.17 -1.20 20.49
C ALA A 210 4.45 -1.96 20.12
N ASP A 211 5.11 -1.58 19.01
CA ASP A 211 6.40 -2.11 18.58
C ASP A 211 7.30 -0.98 18.06
N PRO A 212 8.23 -0.46 18.89
CA PRO A 212 9.11 0.64 18.49
C PRO A 212 10.09 0.31 17.35
N LYS A 213 10.25 -0.96 16.98
CA LYS A 213 11.09 -1.39 15.85
C LYS A 213 10.29 -1.58 14.56
N LEU A 214 8.97 -1.48 14.64
CA LEU A 214 8.09 -1.63 13.48
C LEU A 214 8.35 -0.52 12.46
N LYS A 215 8.55 -0.91 11.22
CA LYS A 215 8.55 0.01 10.09
C LYS A 215 7.11 0.19 9.60
N VAL A 216 6.73 1.42 9.30
CA VAL A 216 5.40 1.73 8.76
C VAL A 216 5.56 2.45 7.43
N LEU A 217 4.89 1.93 6.41
CA LEU A 217 4.80 2.53 5.09
C LEU A 217 3.35 2.90 4.82
N VAL A 218 3.08 4.18 4.57
CA VAL A 218 1.76 4.67 4.17
C VAL A 218 1.80 4.96 2.68
N MET A 219 0.86 4.40 1.94
CA MET A 219 0.69 4.63 0.52
C MET A 219 -0.78 4.76 0.16
N GLY A 220 -1.08 5.44 -0.94
CA GLY A 220 -2.47 5.55 -1.36
C GLY A 220 -2.73 6.73 -2.29
N ASP A 221 -4.00 6.82 -2.69
CA ASP A 221 -4.56 8.02 -3.29
C ASP A 221 -5.13 8.91 -2.17
N MET A 222 -4.35 9.91 -1.79
CA MET A 222 -4.73 10.83 -0.73
C MET A 222 -5.67 11.95 -1.21
N ASN A 223 -5.90 12.02 -2.52
CA ASN A 223 -6.69 13.05 -3.18
C ASN A 223 -6.24 14.49 -2.84
N ASP A 224 -5.02 14.64 -2.36
CA ASP A 224 -4.37 15.91 -2.02
C ASP A 224 -2.91 15.90 -2.45
N ASP A 225 -2.35 17.10 -2.64
CA ASP A 225 -0.95 17.27 -2.99
C ASP A 225 -0.04 17.08 -1.76
N PRO A 226 1.24 16.73 -1.94
CA PRO A 226 2.20 16.59 -0.83
C PRO A 226 2.31 17.83 0.06
N THR A 227 1.95 19.00 -0.46
CA THR A 227 1.99 20.30 0.22
C THR A 227 0.72 20.67 0.96
N ASP A 228 -0.38 19.91 0.76
CA ASP A 228 -1.66 20.20 1.41
C ASP A 228 -1.61 19.91 2.91
N LYS A 229 -2.49 20.58 3.67
CA LYS A 229 -2.54 20.45 5.14
C LYS A 229 -2.85 19.03 5.62
N SER A 230 -3.57 18.26 4.82
CA SER A 230 -3.82 16.85 5.12
C SER A 230 -2.53 16.04 5.22
N MET A 231 -1.50 16.38 4.44
CA MET A 231 -0.21 15.72 4.39
C MET A 231 0.78 16.34 5.37
N THR A 232 0.91 17.68 5.37
CA THR A 232 1.94 18.40 6.12
C THR A 232 1.61 18.56 7.59
N GLU A 233 0.34 18.84 7.93
CA GLU A 233 -0.10 19.10 9.29
C GLU A 233 -0.84 17.88 9.89
N ALA A 234 -1.85 17.35 9.21
CA ALA A 234 -2.70 16.29 9.73
C ALA A 234 -1.97 14.95 9.80
N LEU A 235 -1.40 14.46 8.69
CA LEU A 235 -0.57 13.27 8.67
C LEU A 235 0.83 13.55 9.29
N GLY A 236 1.32 14.78 9.12
CA GLY A 236 2.57 15.24 9.74
C GLY A 236 3.82 14.80 9.02
N CYS A 237 3.76 14.65 7.70
CA CYS A 237 4.91 14.27 6.89
C CYS A 237 5.92 15.40 6.74
N LYS A 238 7.20 15.05 6.71
CA LYS A 238 8.32 15.94 6.44
C LYS A 238 8.71 15.91 4.96
N ALA A 239 9.08 17.07 4.44
CA ALA A 239 9.55 17.22 3.06
C ALA A 239 11.04 16.83 2.89
N ASP A 240 11.81 16.87 3.96
CA ASP A 240 13.23 16.60 3.99
C ASP A 240 13.51 15.43 4.93
N ILE A 241 14.20 14.42 4.41
CA ILE A 241 14.53 13.20 5.17
C ILE A 241 15.43 13.48 6.37
N ASP A 242 16.30 14.48 6.27
CA ASP A 242 17.23 14.85 7.35
C ASP A 242 16.52 15.54 8.54
N GLN A 243 15.26 15.95 8.34
CA GLN A 243 14.42 16.55 9.39
C GLN A 243 13.53 15.52 10.09
N VAL A 244 13.51 14.27 9.62
CA VAL A 244 12.66 13.23 10.18
C VAL A 244 13.25 12.71 11.49
N LYS A 245 12.47 12.81 12.56
CA LYS A 245 12.79 12.25 13.88
C LYS A 245 12.13 10.88 14.05
N ASP A 246 12.53 10.15 15.09
CA ASP A 246 11.92 8.88 15.44
C ASP A 246 10.41 9.01 15.54
N GLY A 247 9.67 8.14 14.85
CA GLY A 247 8.22 8.14 14.79
C GLY A 247 7.60 9.13 13.79
N GLU A 248 8.37 10.02 13.17
CA GLU A 248 7.87 10.88 12.09
C GLU A 248 7.94 10.19 10.74
N MET A 249 7.33 10.80 9.72
CA MET A 249 7.25 10.26 8.37
C MET A 249 7.89 11.21 7.36
N TYR A 250 8.57 10.64 6.39
CA TYR A 250 9.08 11.32 5.21
C TYR A 250 8.10 11.16 4.05
N ASN A 251 7.85 12.24 3.31
CA ASN A 251 7.08 12.19 2.07
C ASN A 251 7.99 12.46 0.87
N PRO A 252 8.40 11.43 0.11
CA PRO A 252 9.29 11.60 -1.05
C PRO A 252 8.66 12.40 -2.20
N TRP A 253 7.33 12.46 -2.28
CA TRP A 253 6.61 13.17 -3.35
C TRP A 253 6.72 14.68 -3.26
N TYR A 254 7.06 15.22 -2.08
CA TYR A 254 7.22 16.66 -1.87
C TYR A 254 8.22 17.25 -2.85
N ASN A 255 9.37 16.60 -3.03
CA ASN A 255 10.43 17.04 -3.92
C ASN A 255 10.18 16.76 -5.41
N ILE A 256 9.16 15.93 -5.72
CA ILE A 256 8.78 15.62 -7.10
C ILE A 256 7.79 16.64 -7.63
N LEU A 257 6.86 17.10 -6.79
CA LEU A 257 5.87 18.13 -7.16
C LEU A 257 6.54 19.50 -7.41
N ALA A 258 7.63 19.79 -6.70
CA ALA A 258 8.36 21.07 -6.81
C ALA A 258 9.23 21.21 -8.08
N LYS A 259 9.25 20.21 -8.96
CA LYS A 259 9.98 20.21 -10.22
C LYS A 259 9.02 20.37 -11.39
#